data_7f9bd18da90462f6cbc4158a7addc6f9
#
_entry.id   7f9bd18da90462f6cbc4158a7addc6f9
#
_cell.length_a   1.000
_cell.length_b   1.000
_cell.length_c   1.000
_cell.angle_alpha   90.00
_cell.angle_beta   90.00
_cell.angle_gamma   90.00
#
_symmetry.space_group_name_H-M   'P 1'
#
loop_
_entity.id
_entity.type
_entity.pdbx_description
1 polymer ?
#
loop_
_entity_poly.entity_id
_entity_poly.type
_entity_poly.pdbx_seq_one_letter_code
_entity_poly.pdbx_strand_id
1 'polypeptide(L)' 'MATVPTQVRIDENLKKQASELFAQLGMDMSGAMNIFLRQCVLRGGLPFSV' A
#
# COMPACT_ATOMS: atom_id res chain seq x y z
N MET A 1 0.01 -0.91 -18.42
CA MET A 1 0.65 0.33 -18.01
C MET A 1 2.04 0.06 -17.47
N ALA A 2 2.96 0.97 -17.73
CA ALA A 2 4.32 0.84 -17.22
C ALA A 2 4.34 1.11 -15.71
N THR A 3 5.17 0.36 -14.99
CA THR A 3 5.41 0.62 -13.58
C THR A 3 6.71 1.42 -13.43
N VAL A 4 6.74 2.29 -12.44
CA VAL A 4 7.92 3.08 -12.14
C VAL A 4 8.30 2.86 -10.68
N PRO A 5 9.61 2.86 -10.36
CA PRO A 5 10.04 2.71 -8.97
C PRO A 5 9.71 3.98 -8.18
N THR A 6 9.26 3.78 -6.95
CA THR A 6 8.94 4.88 -6.05
C THR A 6 9.55 4.57 -4.68
N GLN A 7 10.27 5.53 -4.13
CA GLN A 7 10.85 5.38 -2.80
C GLN A 7 9.93 6.05 -1.78
N VAL A 8 9.60 5.30 -0.73
CA VAL A 8 8.72 5.76 0.35
C VAL A 8 9.38 5.46 1.69
N ARG A 9 9.40 6.44 2.57
CA ARG A 9 9.88 6.24 3.93
C ARG A 9 8.73 5.73 4.78
N ILE A 10 8.94 4.62 5.46
CA ILE A 10 7.94 3.98 6.30
C ILE A 10 8.56 3.69 7.65
N ASP A 11 7.82 3.94 8.72
CA ASP A 11 8.22 3.54 10.06
C ASP A 11 8.59 2.06 10.08
N GLU A 12 9.71 1.73 10.71
CA GLU A 12 10.26 0.39 10.69
C GLU A 12 9.30 -0.66 11.27
N ASN A 13 8.71 -0.35 12.42
CA ASN A 13 7.77 -1.26 13.06
C ASN A 13 6.49 -1.41 12.26
N LEU A 14 5.99 -0.32 11.70
CA LEU A 14 4.80 -0.34 10.86
C LEU A 14 5.03 -1.16 9.60
N LYS A 15 6.19 -1.00 8.97
CA LYS A 15 6.54 -1.79 7.79
C LYS A 15 6.55 -3.28 8.09
N LYS A 16 7.13 -3.66 9.24
CA LYS A 16 7.19 -5.06 9.64
C LYS A 16 5.79 -5.63 9.86
N GLN A 17 4.94 -4.91 10.60
CA GLN A 17 3.58 -5.34 10.88
C GLN A 17 2.75 -5.46 9.60
N ALA A 18 2.87 -4.47 8.72
CA ALA A 18 2.14 -4.47 7.46
C ALA A 18 2.61 -5.61 6.54
N SER A 19 3.92 -5.85 6.48
CA SER A 19 4.46 -6.93 5.65
C SER A 19 3.96 -8.29 6.12
N GLU A 20 3.91 -8.51 7.43
CA GLU A 20 3.40 -9.76 7.99
C GLU A 20 1.92 -9.95 7.67
N LEU A 21 1.13 -8.88 7.81
CA LEU A 21 -0.29 -8.92 7.49
C LEU A 21 -0.53 -9.23 6.01
N PHE A 22 0.18 -8.54 5.13
CA PHE A 22 0.02 -8.74 3.69
C PHE A 22 0.44 -10.14 3.26
N ALA A 23 1.48 -10.69 3.89
CA ALA A 23 1.90 -12.06 3.62
C ALA A 23 0.79 -13.06 3.96
N GLN A 24 0.06 -12.83 5.05
CA GLN A 24 -1.09 -13.67 5.41
C GLN A 24 -2.21 -13.56 4.40
N LEU A 25 -2.34 -12.41 3.74
CA LEU A 25 -3.36 -12.19 2.72
C LEU A 25 -2.92 -12.60 1.32
N GLY A 26 -1.71 -13.15 1.20
CA GLY A 26 -1.15 -13.54 -0.09
C GLY A 26 -0.71 -12.36 -0.94
N MET A 27 -0.37 -11.25 -0.31
CA MET A 27 0.03 -10.02 -1.00
C MET A 27 1.45 -9.62 -0.61
N ASP A 28 2.09 -8.83 -1.47
CA ASP A 28 3.33 -8.17 -1.09
C ASP A 28 3.06 -6.67 -0.86
N MET A 29 4.09 -5.97 -0.39
CA MET A 29 3.97 -4.54 -0.08
C MET A 29 3.63 -3.73 -1.33
N SER A 30 4.26 -4.03 -2.45
CA SER A 30 4.00 -3.31 -3.71
C SER A 30 2.58 -3.49 -4.18
N GLY A 31 2.07 -4.73 -4.14
CA GLY A 31 0.69 -5.02 -4.52
C GLY A 31 -0.31 -4.29 -3.65
N ALA A 32 -0.08 -4.30 -2.33
CA ALA A 32 -0.96 -3.62 -1.38
C ALA A 32 -0.97 -2.11 -1.61
N MET A 33 0.20 -1.51 -1.84
CA MET A 33 0.29 -0.08 -2.11
C MET A 33 -0.40 0.31 -3.40
N ASN A 34 -0.27 -0.49 -4.44
CA ASN A 34 -0.96 -0.23 -5.71
C ASN A 34 -2.48 -0.26 -5.54
N ILE A 35 -2.98 -1.21 -4.76
CA ILE A 35 -4.42 -1.29 -4.47
C ILE A 35 -4.88 -0.04 -3.72
N PHE A 36 -4.13 0.38 -2.72
CA PHE A 36 -4.48 1.58 -1.96
C PHE A 36 -4.51 2.82 -2.85
N LEU A 37 -3.49 3.00 -3.68
CA LEU A 37 -3.42 4.16 -4.56
C LEU A 37 -4.57 4.18 -5.56
N ARG A 38 -4.95 3.03 -6.11
CA ARG A 38 -6.09 2.94 -7.03
C ARG A 38 -7.38 3.31 -6.34
N GLN A 39 -7.59 2.87 -5.11
CA GLN A 39 -8.79 3.22 -4.34
C GLN A 39 -8.85 4.71 -4.07
N CYS A 40 -7.72 5.33 -3.75
CA CYS A 40 -7.66 6.77 -3.55
C CYS A 40 -8.05 7.54 -4.81
N VAL A 41 -7.54 7.12 -5.96
CA VAL A 41 -7.84 7.76 -7.24
C VAL A 41 -9.31 7.61 -7.60
N LEU A 42 -9.86 6.41 -7.43
CA LEU A 42 -11.26 6.14 -7.74
C LEU A 42 -12.21 6.96 -6.89
N ARG A 43 -11.86 7.18 -5.63
CA ARG A 43 -12.72 7.95 -4.72
C ARG A 43 -12.45 9.44 -4.74
N GLY A 44 -11.34 9.86 -5.34
CA GLY A 44 -10.92 11.26 -5.32
C GLY A 44 -10.47 11.70 -3.94
N GLY A 45 -10.00 10.78 -3.11
CA GLY A 45 -9.54 11.04 -1.76
C GLY A 45 -9.26 9.74 -1.04
N LEU A 46 -9.06 9.81 0.28
CA LEU A 46 -8.80 8.60 1.06
C LEU A 46 -10.06 7.73 1.14
N PRO A 47 -9.90 6.39 1.11
CA PRO A 47 -11.04 5.46 1.21
C PRO A 47 -11.56 5.30 2.64
N PHE A 48 -11.13 6.15 3.55
CA PHE A 48 -11.54 6.13 4.96
C PHE A 48 -11.44 7.53 5.53
N SER A 49 -12.10 7.76 6.65
CA SER A 49 -12.01 9.03 7.37
C SER A 49 -10.73 9.12 8.16
N VAL A 50 -10.16 10.32 8.20
CA VAL A 50 -8.94 10.57 8.95
C VAL A 50 -9.24 11.49 10.13
#